data_d2f95b3aa24a488e4be0cdbd83a12d58
#
_entry.id   d2f95b3aa24a488e4be0cdbd83a12d58
#
_cell.length_a   1.000
_cell.length_b   1.000
_cell.length_c   1.000
_cell.angle_alpha   90.00
_cell.angle_beta   90.00
_cell.angle_gamma   90.00
#
_symmetry.space_group_name_H-M   'P 1'
#
loop_
_entity.id
_entity.type
_entity.pdbx_description
1 polymer ?
#
loop_
_entity_poly.entity_id
_entity_poly.type
_entity_poly.pdbx_seq_one_letter_code
_entity_poly.pdbx_strand_id
1 'polypeptide(L)'
;MEERSGYLTNRALTIWVTPVTSFEPEEKQLDTYTLEDEDELTGRLIAKFTFKNTEQPVSTWVEMFQKVIQILYIEDKSVITKLALSEEENIALHFSTNKDAFTKSMEIGDGIYVWTNTSTASKLSVLNRLFKLYDEEPADLVFYLRDDREANEDEPGSRYELRRRYWTYALPIIQKAHGAGGSFSNVNPSRDNWINGFFGVGGFYLCCVANFDAARAEVVFSRSSKDENKAAFDSLYAHKSEIEAVLGTALHWNRGDDIKSSKIYIQLNNVSIENETDWLQMANFHADCTKKFYDVIVPYIAKQN
;
A
#
# COMPACT_ATOMS: atom_id res chain seq x y z
N MET A 1 47.81 -77.50 33.72
CA MET A 1 47.30 -76.92 32.48
C MET A 1 45.89 -76.48 32.76
N GLU A 2 45.70 -75.18 33.05
CA GLU A 2 44.46 -74.59 33.45
C GLU A 2 43.85 -73.86 32.25
N GLU A 3 42.63 -74.24 31.84
CA GLU A 3 41.80 -73.53 30.87
C GLU A 3 41.15 -72.35 31.59
N ARG A 4 41.42 -71.14 31.11
CA ARG A 4 40.65 -69.96 31.51
C ARG A 4 39.47 -69.73 30.57
N SER A 5 38.26 -70.02 31.07
CA SER A 5 37.00 -69.66 30.45
C SER A 5 36.78 -68.15 30.56
N GLY A 6 36.66 -67.49 29.39
CA GLY A 6 36.35 -66.06 29.31
C GLY A 6 34.85 -65.86 29.26
N TYR A 7 34.31 -65.21 30.27
CA TYR A 7 32.87 -64.72 30.24
C TYR A 7 32.77 -63.49 29.43
N LEU A 8 32.04 -63.54 28.29
CA LEU A 8 31.57 -62.40 27.56
C LEU A 8 30.24 -61.89 28.19
N THR A 9 30.30 -60.82 28.89
CA THR A 9 29.10 -60.10 29.35
C THR A 9 28.48 -59.28 28.23
N ASN A 10 27.34 -59.74 27.68
CA ASN A 10 26.50 -58.96 26.80
C ASN A 10 25.83 -57.79 27.61
N ARG A 11 26.36 -56.57 27.45
CA ARG A 11 25.62 -55.37 27.87
C ARG A 11 24.61 -55.02 26.75
N ALA A 12 23.34 -55.32 27.00
CA ALA A 12 22.26 -54.79 26.20
C ALA A 12 22.17 -53.26 26.37
N LEU A 13 22.47 -52.52 25.31
CA LEU A 13 22.19 -51.09 25.25
C LEU A 13 20.65 -50.91 25.08
N THR A 14 19.97 -50.49 26.15
CA THR A 14 18.57 -50.05 26.07
C THR A 14 18.55 -48.63 25.49
N ILE A 15 18.25 -48.54 24.21
CA ILE A 15 18.02 -47.24 23.57
C ILE A 15 16.58 -46.82 23.94
N TRP A 16 16.46 -45.80 24.79
CA TRP A 16 15.20 -45.11 25.01
C TRP A 16 14.90 -44.24 23.80
N VAL A 17 13.99 -44.73 22.94
CA VAL A 17 13.40 -43.88 21.90
C VAL A 17 12.30 -43.09 22.59
N THR A 18 12.55 -41.82 22.89
CA THR A 18 11.50 -40.85 23.22
C THR A 18 10.60 -40.72 21.99
N PRO A 19 9.29 -40.88 22.10
CA PRO A 19 8.41 -40.58 20.98
C PRO A 19 8.59 -39.10 20.60
N VAL A 20 9.00 -38.87 19.36
CA VAL A 20 8.92 -37.55 18.76
C VAL A 20 7.43 -37.21 18.72
N THR A 21 6.95 -36.44 19.68
CA THR A 21 5.67 -35.77 19.56
C THR A 21 5.78 -34.92 18.29
N SER A 22 5.03 -35.31 17.26
CA SER A 22 4.81 -34.48 16.09
C SER A 22 4.27 -33.16 16.61
N PHE A 23 5.10 -32.11 16.56
CA PHE A 23 4.63 -30.75 16.67
C PHE A 23 3.77 -30.53 15.42
N GLU A 24 2.46 -30.69 15.54
CA GLU A 24 1.55 -30.03 14.63
C GLU A 24 1.75 -28.53 14.93
N PRO A 25 2.12 -27.72 13.93
CA PRO A 25 2.20 -26.27 14.15
C PRO A 25 0.81 -25.82 14.57
N GLU A 26 0.70 -25.18 15.73
CA GLU A 26 -0.54 -24.50 16.13
C GLU A 26 -0.95 -23.61 14.94
N GLU A 27 -2.13 -23.86 14.38
CA GLU A 27 -2.71 -22.96 13.38
C GLU A 27 -2.82 -21.58 14.03
N LYS A 28 -1.94 -20.65 13.61
CA LYS A 28 -2.00 -19.26 14.07
C LYS A 28 -3.40 -18.76 13.77
N GLN A 29 -4.12 -18.36 14.80
CA GLN A 29 -5.42 -17.75 14.67
C GLN A 29 -5.26 -16.43 13.92
N LEU A 30 -5.80 -16.36 12.68
CA LEU A 30 -5.77 -15.15 11.88
C LEU A 30 -6.80 -14.15 12.41
N ASP A 31 -6.45 -12.87 12.43
CA ASP A 31 -7.41 -11.80 12.73
C ASP A 31 -8.51 -11.80 11.66
N THR A 32 -9.76 -11.72 12.12
CA THR A 32 -10.94 -11.81 11.26
C THR A 32 -11.67 -10.47 11.22
N TYR A 33 -11.97 -9.99 10.03
CA TYR A 33 -12.68 -8.75 9.74
C TYR A 33 -13.72 -8.99 8.64
N THR A 34 -14.65 -8.07 8.49
CA THR A 34 -15.66 -8.08 7.43
C THR A 34 -15.53 -6.85 6.54
N LEU A 35 -16.33 -6.76 5.49
CA LEU A 35 -16.37 -5.55 4.65
C LEU A 35 -16.95 -4.34 5.40
N GLU A 36 -17.59 -4.53 6.56
CA GLU A 36 -18.03 -3.43 7.44
C GLU A 36 -16.86 -2.71 8.11
N ASP A 37 -15.72 -3.40 8.30
CA ASP A 37 -14.52 -2.90 8.99
C ASP A 37 -13.53 -2.23 8.01
N GLU A 38 -13.97 -1.68 6.88
CA GLU A 38 -13.12 -1.22 5.77
C GLU A 38 -12.03 -0.23 6.19
N ASP A 39 -12.27 0.59 7.21
CA ASP A 39 -11.32 1.59 7.72
C ASP A 39 -10.11 0.94 8.41
N GLU A 40 -10.26 -0.27 8.98
CA GLU A 40 -9.21 -0.99 9.72
C GLU A 40 -8.33 -1.87 8.82
N LEU A 41 -8.73 -2.07 7.57
CA LEU A 41 -8.10 -3.01 6.64
C LEU A 41 -6.95 -2.41 5.82
N THR A 42 -6.85 -1.08 5.79
CA THR A 42 -5.83 -0.40 4.98
C THR A 42 -4.42 -0.65 5.52
N GLY A 43 -3.55 -1.16 4.65
CA GLY A 43 -2.16 -1.47 5.02
C GLY A 43 -1.95 -2.87 5.62
N ARG A 44 -3.01 -3.61 5.91
CA ARG A 44 -2.95 -4.99 6.41
C ARG A 44 -2.72 -5.98 5.27
N LEU A 45 -2.12 -7.13 5.57
CA LEU A 45 -1.94 -8.22 4.60
C LEU A 45 -3.04 -9.26 4.73
N ILE A 46 -3.69 -9.57 3.62
CA ILE A 46 -4.71 -10.60 3.56
C ILE A 46 -4.08 -11.99 3.33
N ALA A 47 -4.61 -13.03 3.99
CA ALA A 47 -4.23 -14.43 3.81
C ALA A 47 -5.27 -15.21 3.00
N LYS A 48 -6.54 -14.99 3.30
CA LYS A 48 -7.69 -15.63 2.67
C LYS A 48 -8.95 -14.82 2.90
N PHE A 49 -10.01 -15.14 2.19
CA PHE A 49 -11.34 -14.61 2.44
C PHE A 49 -12.40 -15.70 2.33
N THR A 50 -13.53 -15.48 2.95
CA THR A 50 -14.74 -16.30 2.78
C THR A 50 -15.85 -15.44 2.23
N PHE A 51 -16.49 -15.90 1.17
CA PHE A 51 -17.69 -15.31 0.57
C PHE A 51 -18.58 -16.42 0.00
N LYS A 52 -19.89 -16.32 0.23
CA LYS A 52 -20.89 -17.33 -0.22
C LYS A 52 -20.49 -18.77 0.13
N ASN A 53 -20.09 -18.98 1.38
CA ASN A 53 -19.65 -20.28 1.94
C ASN A 53 -18.42 -20.87 1.22
N THR A 54 -17.68 -20.09 0.48
CA THR A 54 -16.45 -20.52 -0.17
C THR A 54 -15.26 -19.77 0.41
N GLU A 55 -14.34 -20.50 1.04
CA GLU A 55 -13.06 -19.97 1.49
C GLU A 55 -12.06 -20.03 0.34
N GLN A 56 -11.33 -18.93 0.11
CA GLN A 56 -10.31 -18.83 -0.94
C GLN A 56 -9.03 -18.21 -0.39
N PRO A 57 -7.87 -18.89 -0.52
CA PRO A 57 -6.58 -18.30 -0.21
C PRO A 57 -6.25 -17.23 -1.24
N VAL A 58 -5.64 -16.14 -0.74
CA VAL A 58 -5.15 -15.03 -1.57
C VAL A 58 -3.90 -14.45 -0.95
N SER A 59 -3.04 -13.87 -1.79
CA SER A 59 -1.81 -13.24 -1.35
C SER A 59 -1.90 -11.72 -1.32
N THR A 60 -2.87 -11.15 -2.03
CA THR A 60 -3.02 -9.69 -2.18
C THR A 60 -4.49 -9.25 -2.18
N TRP A 61 -4.73 -7.99 -1.78
CA TRP A 61 -6.03 -7.35 -1.90
C TRP A 61 -6.53 -7.24 -3.35
N VAL A 62 -5.61 -7.18 -4.31
CA VAL A 62 -5.96 -7.19 -5.74
C VAL A 62 -6.56 -8.54 -6.13
N GLU A 63 -5.91 -9.63 -5.73
CA GLU A 63 -6.39 -10.98 -6.02
C GLU A 63 -7.75 -11.25 -5.36
N MET A 64 -7.92 -10.86 -4.10
CA MET A 64 -9.21 -10.93 -3.40
C MET A 64 -10.30 -10.17 -4.16
N PHE A 65 -10.04 -8.90 -4.50
CA PHE A 65 -10.96 -8.04 -5.23
C PHE A 65 -11.39 -8.65 -6.56
N GLN A 66 -10.43 -9.19 -7.34
CA GLN A 66 -10.71 -9.85 -8.60
C GLN A 66 -11.63 -11.07 -8.44
N LYS A 67 -11.34 -11.92 -7.45
CA LYS A 67 -12.12 -13.14 -7.19
C LYS A 67 -13.55 -12.81 -6.73
N VAL A 68 -13.73 -11.83 -5.83
CA VAL A 68 -15.06 -11.41 -5.37
C VAL A 68 -15.89 -10.85 -6.53
N ILE A 69 -15.29 -9.99 -7.36
CA ILE A 69 -15.99 -9.45 -8.54
C ILE A 69 -16.38 -10.57 -9.52
N GLN A 70 -15.52 -11.55 -9.73
CA GLN A 70 -15.84 -12.70 -10.57
C GLN A 70 -17.01 -13.51 -10.02
N ILE A 71 -17.08 -13.73 -8.71
CA ILE A 71 -18.20 -14.42 -8.06
C ILE A 71 -19.50 -13.66 -8.31
N LEU A 72 -19.53 -12.36 -8.07
CA LEU A 72 -20.68 -11.50 -8.29
C LEU A 72 -21.09 -11.47 -9.77
N TYR A 73 -20.12 -11.36 -10.68
CA TYR A 73 -20.38 -11.35 -12.12
C TYR A 73 -20.99 -12.66 -12.63
N ILE A 74 -20.55 -13.81 -12.12
CA ILE A 74 -21.10 -15.11 -12.48
C ILE A 74 -22.55 -15.23 -11.99
N GLU A 75 -22.86 -14.64 -10.86
CA GLU A 75 -24.20 -14.69 -10.27
C GLU A 75 -25.21 -13.85 -11.07
N ASP A 76 -24.92 -12.59 -11.31
CA ASP A 76 -25.70 -11.70 -12.18
C ASP A 76 -24.80 -10.76 -13.00
N LYS A 77 -24.55 -11.14 -14.24
CA LYS A 77 -23.77 -10.35 -15.19
C LYS A 77 -24.38 -8.97 -15.46
N SER A 78 -25.70 -8.84 -15.33
CA SER A 78 -26.41 -7.65 -15.77
C SER A 78 -26.03 -6.40 -14.97
N VAL A 79 -25.70 -6.56 -13.68
CA VAL A 79 -25.32 -5.46 -12.78
C VAL A 79 -24.02 -4.81 -13.25
N ILE A 80 -22.94 -5.59 -13.35
CA ILE A 80 -21.63 -5.08 -13.76
C ILE A 80 -21.64 -4.65 -15.23
N THR A 81 -22.40 -5.33 -16.10
CA THR A 81 -22.57 -4.92 -17.50
C THR A 81 -23.19 -3.53 -17.60
N LYS A 82 -24.24 -3.25 -16.81
CA LYS A 82 -24.83 -1.91 -16.75
C LYS A 82 -23.84 -0.85 -16.29
N LEU A 83 -23.03 -1.16 -15.26
CA LEU A 83 -21.98 -0.25 -14.78
C LEU A 83 -20.93 0.05 -15.86
N ALA A 84 -20.48 -0.97 -16.59
CA ALA A 84 -19.49 -0.80 -17.66
C ALA A 84 -19.98 0.00 -18.87
N LEU A 85 -21.31 0.04 -19.08
CA LEU A 85 -21.97 0.79 -20.15
C LEU A 85 -22.52 2.15 -19.70
N SER A 86 -22.50 2.44 -18.38
CA SER A 86 -23.02 3.68 -17.83
C SER A 86 -22.00 4.81 -17.95
N GLU A 87 -22.50 6.00 -18.27
CA GLU A 87 -21.73 7.25 -18.19
C GLU A 87 -21.89 7.94 -16.82
N GLU A 88 -22.66 7.34 -15.89
CA GLU A 88 -22.87 7.91 -14.55
C GLU A 88 -21.64 7.80 -13.67
N GLU A 89 -21.29 8.92 -13.05
CA GLU A 89 -20.12 9.08 -12.19
C GLU A 89 -20.21 8.20 -10.93
N ASN A 90 -19.07 7.74 -10.44
CA ASN A 90 -18.72 7.09 -9.18
C ASN A 90 -18.35 5.60 -9.23
N ILE A 91 -19.23 4.66 -9.52
CA ILE A 91 -18.90 3.21 -9.63
C ILE A 91 -18.49 2.85 -11.05
N ALA A 92 -19.14 3.46 -12.04
CA ALA A 92 -18.86 3.26 -13.46
C ALA A 92 -17.39 3.54 -13.82
N LEU A 93 -16.71 4.44 -13.08
CA LEU A 93 -15.30 4.76 -13.27
C LEU A 93 -14.34 3.57 -13.03
N HIS A 94 -14.81 2.47 -12.43
CA HIS A 94 -14.00 1.28 -12.17
C HIS A 94 -14.25 0.15 -13.18
N PHE A 95 -15.27 0.29 -14.05
CA PHE A 95 -15.65 -0.70 -15.06
C PHE A 95 -15.68 -0.07 -16.44
N SER A 96 -15.25 -0.80 -17.47
CA SER A 96 -15.26 -0.32 -18.85
C SER A 96 -15.36 -1.47 -19.82
N THR A 97 -15.95 -1.22 -21.00
CA THR A 97 -15.85 -2.11 -22.16
C THR A 97 -14.60 -1.85 -22.99
N ASN A 98 -13.85 -0.78 -22.68
CA ASN A 98 -12.58 -0.48 -23.32
C ASN A 98 -11.41 -0.94 -22.46
N LYS A 99 -10.60 -1.88 -22.99
CA LYS A 99 -9.40 -2.42 -22.32
C LYS A 99 -8.40 -1.33 -21.92
N ASP A 100 -8.29 -0.29 -22.74
CA ASP A 100 -7.29 0.78 -22.58
C ASP A 100 -7.79 1.94 -21.71
N ALA A 101 -9.01 1.80 -21.13
CA ALA A 101 -9.54 2.82 -20.22
C ALA A 101 -8.73 2.96 -18.91
N PHE A 102 -7.99 1.93 -18.53
CA PHE A 102 -7.24 1.89 -17.26
C PHE A 102 -5.77 1.51 -17.49
N THR A 103 -4.89 2.05 -16.65
CA THR A 103 -3.44 1.72 -16.67
C THR A 103 -3.16 0.25 -16.38
N LYS A 104 -3.95 -0.37 -15.50
CA LYS A 104 -3.98 -1.82 -15.23
C LYS A 104 -5.42 -2.25 -15.04
N SER A 105 -5.86 -3.20 -15.83
CA SER A 105 -7.20 -3.75 -15.76
C SER A 105 -7.16 -5.28 -15.82
N MET A 106 -8.25 -5.89 -15.38
CA MET A 106 -8.51 -7.32 -15.58
C MET A 106 -9.82 -7.46 -16.34
N GLU A 107 -9.85 -8.33 -17.32
CA GLU A 107 -11.10 -8.75 -17.95
C GLU A 107 -11.88 -9.67 -17.00
N ILE A 108 -13.12 -9.29 -16.71
CA ILE A 108 -14.03 -10.07 -15.86
C ILE A 108 -14.73 -11.11 -16.70
N GLY A 109 -15.11 -10.78 -17.93
CA GLY A 109 -15.78 -11.58 -18.93
C GLY A 109 -16.55 -10.72 -19.92
N ASP A 110 -16.90 -11.29 -21.06
CA ASP A 110 -17.73 -10.66 -22.10
C ASP A 110 -17.21 -9.27 -22.56
N GLY A 111 -15.89 -9.06 -22.53
CA GLY A 111 -15.24 -7.78 -22.91
C GLY A 111 -15.41 -6.68 -21.87
N ILE A 112 -15.72 -7.01 -20.61
CA ILE A 112 -15.81 -6.06 -19.51
C ILE A 112 -14.55 -6.10 -18.69
N TYR A 113 -13.97 -4.93 -18.40
CA TYR A 113 -12.73 -4.73 -17.68
C TYR A 113 -12.97 -3.99 -16.38
N VAL A 114 -12.25 -4.40 -15.31
CA VAL A 114 -12.24 -3.70 -14.01
C VAL A 114 -10.86 -3.11 -13.75
N TRP A 115 -10.84 -1.90 -13.21
CA TRP A 115 -9.61 -1.22 -12.81
C TRP A 115 -9.04 -1.85 -11.54
N THR A 116 -7.82 -2.40 -11.63
CA THR A 116 -7.18 -3.13 -10.52
C THR A 116 -6.07 -2.35 -9.82
N ASN A 117 -5.51 -1.30 -10.45
CA ASN A 117 -4.43 -0.49 -9.88
C ASN A 117 -4.97 0.66 -9.03
N THR A 118 -5.76 0.33 -8.01
CA THR A 118 -6.32 1.27 -7.03
C THR A 118 -5.83 0.93 -5.63
N SER A 119 -6.03 1.83 -4.66
CA SER A 119 -5.72 1.57 -3.25
C SER A 119 -6.61 0.46 -2.67
N THR A 120 -6.20 -0.13 -1.53
CA THR A 120 -7.05 -1.09 -0.80
C THR A 120 -8.38 -0.45 -0.39
N ALA A 121 -8.36 0.76 0.17
CA ALA A 121 -9.56 1.49 0.52
C ALA A 121 -10.51 1.70 -0.68
N SER A 122 -9.96 2.05 -1.86
CA SER A 122 -10.77 2.19 -3.07
C SER A 122 -11.42 0.86 -3.49
N LYS A 123 -10.70 -0.26 -3.41
CA LYS A 123 -11.25 -1.58 -3.72
C LYS A 123 -12.39 -1.96 -2.78
N LEU A 124 -12.21 -1.75 -1.47
CA LEU A 124 -13.23 -2.04 -0.47
C LEU A 124 -14.47 -1.16 -0.66
N SER A 125 -14.28 0.12 -0.94
CA SER A 125 -15.38 1.05 -1.26
C SER A 125 -16.17 0.60 -2.51
N VAL A 126 -15.47 0.11 -3.56
CA VAL A 126 -16.15 -0.46 -4.74
C VAL A 126 -16.94 -1.71 -4.37
N LEU A 127 -16.37 -2.62 -3.56
CA LEU A 127 -17.08 -3.82 -3.09
C LEU A 127 -18.32 -3.47 -2.27
N ASN A 128 -18.23 -2.52 -1.33
CA ASN A 128 -19.38 -2.04 -0.56
C ASN A 128 -20.52 -1.53 -1.43
N ARG A 129 -20.21 -0.87 -2.53
CA ARG A 129 -21.20 -0.39 -3.47
C ARG A 129 -21.77 -1.52 -4.33
N LEU A 130 -20.93 -2.46 -4.77
CA LEU A 130 -21.40 -3.65 -5.50
C LEU A 130 -22.32 -4.49 -4.64
N PHE A 131 -21.99 -4.73 -3.37
CA PHE A 131 -22.82 -5.49 -2.44
C PHE A 131 -24.21 -4.91 -2.34
N LYS A 132 -24.35 -3.58 -2.23
CA LYS A 132 -25.66 -2.92 -2.27
C LYS A 132 -26.44 -3.14 -3.58
N LEU A 133 -25.74 -3.23 -4.72
CA LEU A 133 -26.38 -3.46 -6.03
C LEU A 133 -26.77 -4.93 -6.25
N TYR A 134 -26.06 -5.86 -5.58
CA TYR A 134 -26.35 -7.28 -5.61
C TYR A 134 -27.24 -7.75 -4.45
N ASP A 135 -27.67 -6.83 -3.58
CA ASP A 135 -28.46 -7.14 -2.36
C ASP A 135 -27.73 -8.12 -1.44
N GLU A 136 -26.38 -7.93 -1.32
CA GLU A 136 -25.49 -8.71 -0.46
C GLU A 136 -25.16 -7.94 0.83
N GLU A 137 -25.03 -8.67 1.93
CA GLU A 137 -24.65 -8.07 3.21
C GLU A 137 -23.12 -7.94 3.31
N PRO A 138 -22.58 -6.75 3.65
CA PRO A 138 -21.14 -6.57 3.82
C PRO A 138 -20.49 -7.52 4.85
N ALA A 139 -21.24 -7.93 5.86
CA ALA A 139 -20.79 -8.90 6.87
C ALA A 139 -20.52 -10.32 6.30
N ASP A 140 -21.08 -10.66 5.13
CA ASP A 140 -20.89 -11.97 4.51
C ASP A 140 -19.54 -12.13 3.80
N LEU A 141 -18.82 -11.03 3.55
CA LEU A 141 -17.46 -11.05 3.05
C LEU A 141 -16.48 -10.93 4.21
N VAL A 142 -15.92 -12.07 4.59
CA VAL A 142 -15.01 -12.20 5.73
C VAL A 142 -13.57 -12.27 5.25
N PHE A 143 -12.70 -11.43 5.82
CA PHE A 143 -11.27 -11.39 5.56
C PHE A 143 -10.50 -12.00 6.72
N TYR A 144 -9.50 -12.80 6.40
CA TYR A 144 -8.54 -13.35 7.37
C TYR A 144 -7.19 -12.70 7.09
N LEU A 145 -6.71 -11.96 8.06
CA LEU A 145 -5.49 -11.17 7.93
C LEU A 145 -4.31 -11.90 8.56
N ARG A 146 -3.15 -11.76 7.94
CA ARG A 146 -1.90 -12.23 8.54
C ARG A 146 -1.53 -11.30 9.68
N ASP A 147 -1.02 -11.86 10.76
CA ASP A 147 -0.35 -11.06 11.78
C ASP A 147 1.03 -10.65 11.24
N ASP A 148 1.08 -9.42 10.72
CA ASP A 148 2.27 -8.89 10.06
C ASP A 148 3.39 -8.52 11.02
N ARG A 149 3.12 -8.50 12.33
CA ARG A 149 4.08 -8.01 13.31
C ARG A 149 5.20 -8.98 13.60
N GLU A 150 5.01 -10.27 13.31
CA GLU A 150 6.02 -11.29 13.64
C GLU A 150 6.54 -12.12 12.45
N ALA A 151 5.82 -12.23 11.33
CA ALA A 151 6.07 -13.29 10.35
C ALA A 151 6.89 -12.88 9.12
N ASN A 152 7.03 -11.58 8.76
CA ASN A 152 7.65 -11.17 7.49
C ASN A 152 8.59 -9.97 7.59
N GLU A 153 8.96 -9.56 8.78
CA GLU A 153 9.81 -8.38 8.94
C GLU A 153 11.24 -8.64 8.42
N ASP A 154 11.69 -9.88 8.46
CA ASP A 154 13.05 -10.29 8.12
C ASP A 154 13.14 -11.34 6.99
N GLU A 155 12.05 -11.67 6.28
CA GLU A 155 12.16 -12.54 5.11
C GLU A 155 12.88 -11.83 3.96
N PRO A 156 13.99 -12.41 3.45
CA PRO A 156 14.69 -11.88 2.29
C PRO A 156 13.75 -11.76 1.09
N GLY A 157 13.63 -10.55 0.52
CA GLY A 157 12.78 -10.28 -0.63
C GLY A 157 11.35 -9.82 -0.32
N SER A 158 10.98 -9.65 0.96
CA SER A 158 9.69 -9.07 1.29
C SER A 158 9.61 -7.60 0.81
N ARG A 159 8.38 -7.14 0.48
CA ARG A 159 8.17 -5.72 0.12
C ARG A 159 8.60 -4.75 1.21
N TYR A 160 8.57 -5.17 2.47
CA TYR A 160 8.99 -4.38 3.63
C TYR A 160 10.51 -4.26 3.72
N GLU A 161 11.22 -5.38 3.52
CA GLU A 161 12.68 -5.39 3.43
C GLU A 161 13.14 -4.55 2.23
N LEU A 162 12.50 -4.73 1.07
CA LEU A 162 12.80 -3.98 -0.15
C LEU A 162 12.65 -2.47 0.07
N ARG A 163 11.55 -2.03 0.71
CA ARG A 163 11.33 -0.62 1.06
C ARG A 163 12.36 -0.11 2.03
N ARG A 164 12.68 -0.86 3.08
CA ARG A 164 13.70 -0.50 4.04
C ARG A 164 15.09 -0.39 3.39
N ARG A 165 15.44 -1.31 2.49
CA ARG A 165 16.69 -1.25 1.69
C ARG A 165 16.73 -0.02 0.82
N TYR A 166 15.64 0.26 0.11
CA TYR A 166 15.54 1.46 -0.72
C TYR A 166 15.71 2.73 0.13
N TRP A 167 14.99 2.88 1.23
CA TRP A 167 15.13 4.06 2.10
C TRP A 167 16.51 4.15 2.75
N THR A 168 17.14 3.03 3.08
CA THR A 168 18.54 3.01 3.55
C THR A 168 19.49 3.58 2.50
N TYR A 169 19.26 3.26 1.23
CA TYR A 169 20.02 3.80 0.10
C TYR A 169 19.69 5.27 -0.19
N ALA A 170 18.41 5.65 -0.24
CA ALA A 170 17.95 6.94 -0.71
C ALA A 170 18.12 8.07 0.33
N LEU A 171 17.92 7.79 1.63
CA LEU A 171 17.94 8.80 2.68
C LEU A 171 19.25 9.61 2.75
N PRO A 172 20.45 9.04 2.67
CA PRO A 172 21.68 9.82 2.67
C PRO A 172 21.74 10.85 1.52
N ILE A 173 21.19 10.52 0.35
CA ILE A 173 21.12 11.42 -0.81
C ILE A 173 20.14 12.55 -0.54
N ILE A 174 18.95 12.24 -0.02
CA ILE A 174 17.91 13.19 0.32
C ILE A 174 18.39 14.12 1.45
N GLN A 175 18.97 13.56 2.50
CA GLN A 175 19.52 14.34 3.64
C GLN A 175 20.62 15.30 3.20
N LYS A 176 21.51 14.87 2.30
CA LYS A 176 22.56 15.72 1.74
C LYS A 176 21.99 16.93 1.00
N ALA A 177 20.93 16.76 0.22
CA ALA A 177 20.27 17.85 -0.51
C ALA A 177 19.63 18.89 0.42
N HIS A 178 19.07 18.44 1.53
CA HIS A 178 18.45 19.34 2.52
C HIS A 178 19.43 19.94 3.52
N GLY A 179 20.67 19.41 3.63
CA GLY A 179 21.72 19.89 4.52
C GLY A 179 21.52 19.48 5.99
N ALA A 180 22.50 19.83 6.81
CA ALA A 180 22.47 19.51 8.24
C ALA A 180 21.31 20.25 8.94
N GLY A 181 20.51 19.51 9.72
CA GLY A 181 19.30 20.04 10.35
C GLY A 181 18.11 20.27 9.42
N GLY A 182 18.23 19.88 8.13
CA GLY A 182 17.17 19.99 7.15
C GLY A 182 16.01 19.02 7.37
N SER A 183 15.02 19.07 6.48
CA SER A 183 13.70 18.40 6.61
C SER A 183 13.76 16.90 6.93
N PHE A 184 14.78 16.19 6.47
CA PHE A 184 14.90 14.75 6.64
C PHE A 184 16.01 14.32 7.63
N SER A 185 16.64 15.26 8.35
CA SER A 185 17.81 14.98 9.19
C SER A 185 17.57 13.94 10.30
N ASN A 186 16.35 13.87 10.83
CA ASN A 186 15.96 12.93 11.89
C ASN A 186 15.08 11.79 11.38
N VAL A 187 15.03 11.55 10.07
CA VAL A 187 14.25 10.48 9.47
C VAL A 187 15.10 9.22 9.37
N ASN A 188 14.53 8.09 9.75
CA ASN A 188 15.14 6.77 9.61
C ASN A 188 14.50 5.98 8.47
N PRO A 189 15.19 4.98 7.90
CA PRO A 189 14.62 4.08 6.91
C PRO A 189 13.35 3.40 7.43
N SER A 190 12.25 3.53 6.68
CA SER A 190 10.94 2.97 6.99
C SER A 190 10.70 1.67 6.20
N ARG A 191 9.74 0.88 6.65
CA ARG A 191 9.15 -0.25 5.93
C ARG A 191 7.94 0.15 5.10
N ASP A 192 7.46 1.39 5.29
CA ASP A 192 6.40 1.97 4.49
C ASP A 192 6.92 2.34 3.09
N ASN A 193 6.02 2.46 2.14
CA ASN A 193 6.38 2.98 0.82
C ASN A 193 6.58 4.51 0.81
N TRP A 194 6.55 5.15 1.98
CA TRP A 194 6.76 6.59 2.14
C TRP A 194 7.62 6.91 3.37
N ILE A 195 8.24 8.09 3.31
CA ILE A 195 8.91 8.75 4.43
C ILE A 195 8.52 10.22 4.46
N ASN A 196 8.37 10.78 5.65
CA ASN A 196 8.02 12.18 5.86
C ASN A 196 9.20 12.99 6.39
N GLY A 197 9.42 14.15 5.77
CA GLY A 197 10.34 15.18 6.23
C GLY A 197 9.59 16.37 6.84
N PHE A 198 10.20 17.03 7.81
CA PHE A 198 9.64 18.22 8.43
C PHE A 198 9.61 19.40 7.44
N PHE A 199 8.48 20.08 7.36
CA PHE A 199 8.27 21.19 6.42
C PHE A 199 8.58 22.58 7.01
N GLY A 200 8.88 22.68 8.30
CA GLY A 200 9.12 23.96 9.00
C GLY A 200 7.85 24.60 9.54
N VAL A 201 6.67 24.15 9.18
CA VAL A 201 5.37 24.64 9.61
C VAL A 201 4.51 23.47 10.08
N GLY A 202 3.87 23.59 11.25
CA GLY A 202 3.01 22.56 11.80
C GLY A 202 1.82 22.23 10.90
N GLY A 203 1.48 20.95 10.79
CA GLY A 203 0.40 20.46 9.93
C GLY A 203 0.74 20.32 8.44
N PHE A 204 2.04 20.43 8.10
CA PHE A 204 2.55 20.19 6.76
C PHE A 204 3.82 19.35 6.81
N TYR A 205 4.01 18.49 5.81
CA TYR A 205 5.27 17.76 5.62
C TYR A 205 5.58 17.52 4.15
N LEU A 206 6.88 17.36 3.90
CA LEU A 206 7.37 16.78 2.66
C LEU A 206 7.23 15.28 2.76
N CYS A 207 6.77 14.65 1.69
CA CYS A 207 6.66 13.19 1.65
C CYS A 207 7.36 12.66 0.40
N CYS A 208 8.25 11.70 0.58
CA CYS A 208 8.79 10.90 -0.51
C CYS A 208 8.02 9.58 -0.56
N VAL A 209 7.55 9.19 -1.74
CA VAL A 209 6.81 7.92 -1.95
C VAL A 209 7.53 7.10 -3.00
N ALA A 210 7.80 5.83 -2.68
CA ALA A 210 8.44 4.87 -3.58
C ALA A 210 7.51 3.68 -3.81
N ASN A 211 7.06 3.51 -5.04
CA ASN A 211 6.14 2.44 -5.46
C ASN A 211 6.81 1.50 -6.47
N PHE A 212 6.07 0.48 -6.89
CA PHE A 212 6.49 -0.52 -7.86
C PHE A 212 6.43 -0.04 -9.32
N ASP A 213 5.88 1.15 -9.57
CA ASP A 213 5.67 1.70 -10.91
C ASP A 213 5.98 3.20 -11.03
N ALA A 214 6.23 3.86 -9.89
CA ALA A 214 6.50 5.30 -9.85
C ALA A 214 7.14 5.73 -8.53
N ALA A 215 7.78 6.91 -8.55
CA ALA A 215 8.18 7.65 -7.36
C ALA A 215 7.45 8.99 -7.30
N ARG A 216 7.12 9.49 -6.10
CA ARG A 216 6.50 10.81 -5.92
C ARG A 216 7.20 11.61 -4.84
N ALA A 217 7.25 12.92 -5.07
CA ALA A 217 7.55 13.91 -4.04
C ALA A 217 6.27 14.72 -3.79
N GLU A 218 5.86 14.81 -2.53
CA GLU A 218 4.58 15.40 -2.14
C GLU A 218 4.77 16.48 -1.06
N VAL A 219 3.94 17.52 -1.09
CA VAL A 219 3.62 18.38 0.06
C VAL A 219 2.27 17.95 0.57
N VAL A 220 2.22 17.51 1.82
CA VAL A 220 0.99 16.98 2.44
C VAL A 220 0.49 17.97 3.47
N PHE A 221 -0.80 18.29 3.38
CA PHE A 221 -1.55 19.12 4.32
C PHE A 221 -2.24 18.16 5.31
N SER A 222 -1.84 18.21 6.57
CA SER A 222 -2.31 17.32 7.63
C SER A 222 -2.50 18.04 8.97
N ARG A 223 -3.25 19.13 8.93
CA ARG A 223 -3.70 19.85 10.11
C ARG A 223 -4.76 19.06 10.87
N SER A 224 -5.23 19.58 11.99
CA SER A 224 -6.16 18.90 12.92
C SER A 224 -7.52 18.60 12.28
N SER A 225 -8.03 19.46 11.41
CA SER A 225 -9.34 19.28 10.77
C SER A 225 -9.26 19.21 9.24
N LYS A 226 -10.31 18.62 8.63
CA LYS A 226 -10.49 18.59 7.19
C LYS A 226 -10.59 20.00 6.61
N ASP A 227 -11.41 20.86 7.24
CA ASP A 227 -11.68 22.20 6.75
C ASP A 227 -10.41 23.07 6.75
N GLU A 228 -9.57 22.97 7.78
CA GLU A 228 -8.27 23.64 7.81
C GLU A 228 -7.35 23.20 6.68
N ASN A 229 -7.34 21.90 6.35
CA ASN A 229 -6.55 21.38 5.24
C ASN A 229 -7.06 21.91 3.89
N LYS A 230 -8.40 21.94 3.69
CA LYS A 230 -8.99 22.45 2.46
C LYS A 230 -8.76 23.95 2.31
N ALA A 231 -8.93 24.75 3.36
CA ALA A 231 -8.68 26.18 3.35
C ALA A 231 -7.21 26.49 3.04
N ALA A 232 -6.26 25.78 3.66
CA ALA A 232 -4.84 25.95 3.39
C ALA A 232 -4.46 25.54 1.95
N PHE A 233 -5.06 24.47 1.45
CA PHE A 233 -4.88 24.05 0.06
C PHE A 233 -5.40 25.09 -0.93
N ASP A 234 -6.63 25.57 -0.74
CA ASP A 234 -7.28 26.56 -1.61
C ASP A 234 -6.50 27.87 -1.65
N SER A 235 -5.98 28.31 -0.48
CA SER A 235 -5.11 29.49 -0.39
C SER A 235 -3.82 29.32 -1.18
N LEU A 236 -3.20 28.13 -1.13
CA LEU A 236 -1.99 27.88 -1.92
C LEU A 236 -2.32 27.70 -3.41
N TYR A 237 -3.45 27.10 -3.74
CA TYR A 237 -3.93 26.90 -5.12
C TYR A 237 -4.14 28.22 -5.87
N ALA A 238 -4.49 29.30 -5.16
CA ALA A 238 -4.58 30.64 -5.75
C ALA A 238 -3.25 31.12 -6.36
N HIS A 239 -2.13 30.57 -5.91
CA HIS A 239 -0.78 30.87 -6.42
C HIS A 239 -0.22 29.79 -7.34
N LYS A 240 -1.06 28.86 -7.81
CA LYS A 240 -0.65 27.72 -8.64
C LYS A 240 0.27 28.11 -9.79
N SER A 241 -0.15 29.09 -10.59
CA SER A 241 0.60 29.50 -11.79
C SER A 241 1.98 30.07 -11.47
N GLU A 242 2.09 30.83 -10.36
CA GLU A 242 3.36 31.40 -9.90
C GLU A 242 4.29 30.29 -9.40
N ILE A 243 3.78 29.35 -8.61
CA ILE A 243 4.52 28.22 -8.05
C ILE A 243 5.04 27.32 -9.18
N GLU A 244 4.18 26.94 -10.12
CA GLU A 244 4.56 26.08 -11.24
C GLU A 244 5.56 26.77 -12.18
N ALA A 245 5.45 28.09 -12.38
CA ALA A 245 6.41 28.86 -13.17
C ALA A 245 7.81 28.87 -12.51
N VAL A 246 7.89 29.04 -11.18
CA VAL A 246 9.16 29.02 -10.44
C VAL A 246 9.76 27.60 -10.43
N LEU A 247 8.94 26.57 -10.27
CA LEU A 247 9.38 25.16 -10.27
C LEU A 247 9.77 24.67 -11.68
N GLY A 248 9.28 25.35 -12.74
CA GLY A 248 9.50 24.97 -14.12
C GLY A 248 8.76 23.70 -14.56
N THR A 249 7.73 23.30 -13.82
CA THR A 249 6.95 22.08 -14.10
C THR A 249 5.53 22.19 -13.55
N ALA A 250 4.59 21.52 -14.22
CA ALA A 250 3.22 21.38 -13.73
C ALA A 250 3.18 20.40 -12.53
N LEU A 251 2.30 20.67 -11.60
CA LEU A 251 2.09 19.86 -10.40
C LEU A 251 0.71 19.19 -10.43
N HIS A 252 0.60 18.06 -9.74
CA HIS A 252 -0.69 17.46 -9.43
C HIS A 252 -1.25 18.08 -8.15
N TRP A 253 -2.39 18.76 -8.28
CA TRP A 253 -3.09 19.41 -7.18
C TRP A 253 -4.29 18.55 -6.77
N ASN A 254 -4.15 17.82 -5.66
CA ASN A 254 -5.19 16.94 -5.14
C ASN A 254 -5.75 17.52 -3.84
N ARG A 255 -6.93 18.15 -3.94
CA ARG A 255 -7.65 18.71 -2.80
C ARG A 255 -8.15 17.61 -1.86
N GLY A 256 -8.54 16.45 -2.40
CA GLY A 256 -9.00 15.30 -1.63
C GLY A 256 -10.30 15.56 -0.88
N ASP A 257 -11.38 15.92 -1.59
CA ASP A 257 -12.63 16.36 -0.98
C ASP A 257 -13.30 15.30 -0.09
N ASP A 258 -13.03 14.03 -0.34
CA ASP A 258 -13.56 12.92 0.43
C ASP A 258 -12.73 12.54 1.66
N ILE A 259 -11.47 13.00 1.74
CA ILE A 259 -10.53 12.66 2.81
C ILE A 259 -10.08 13.88 3.62
N LYS A 260 -9.50 13.66 4.81
CA LYS A 260 -9.02 14.73 5.69
C LYS A 260 -7.87 15.52 5.08
N SER A 261 -6.87 14.85 4.52
CA SER A 261 -5.66 15.47 3.98
C SER A 261 -5.88 16.07 2.58
N SER A 262 -5.01 16.99 2.20
CA SER A 262 -4.82 17.45 0.81
C SER A 262 -3.36 17.31 0.45
N LYS A 263 -3.04 17.27 -0.85
CA LYS A 263 -1.66 17.16 -1.27
C LYS A 263 -1.37 17.78 -2.63
N ILE A 264 -0.13 18.18 -2.80
CA ILE A 264 0.41 18.63 -4.09
C ILE A 264 1.61 17.76 -4.36
N TYR A 265 1.75 17.25 -5.57
CA TYR A 265 2.85 16.34 -5.86
C TYR A 265 3.34 16.42 -7.31
N ILE A 266 4.55 15.93 -7.49
CA ILE A 266 5.14 15.60 -8.79
C ILE A 266 5.48 14.11 -8.80
N GLN A 267 5.36 13.47 -9.96
CA GLN A 267 5.56 12.04 -10.12
C GLN A 267 6.58 11.73 -11.19
N LEU A 268 7.47 10.80 -10.88
CA LEU A 268 8.40 10.16 -11.80
C LEU A 268 7.82 8.79 -12.17
N ASN A 269 7.45 8.60 -13.43
CA ASN A 269 6.89 7.35 -13.94
C ASN A 269 7.97 6.41 -14.48
N ASN A 270 7.61 5.15 -14.71
CA ASN A 270 8.46 4.12 -15.30
C ASN A 270 9.72 3.83 -14.48
N VAL A 271 9.64 3.93 -13.17
CA VAL A 271 10.65 3.51 -12.21
C VAL A 271 10.01 2.59 -11.17
N SER A 272 10.77 1.64 -10.66
CA SER A 272 10.28 0.65 -9.69
C SER A 272 11.25 0.50 -8.53
N ILE A 273 10.69 0.39 -7.32
CA ILE A 273 11.47 0.04 -6.13
C ILE A 273 12.08 -1.37 -6.25
N GLU A 274 11.50 -2.28 -7.07
CA GLU A 274 12.03 -3.62 -7.31
C GLU A 274 13.27 -3.61 -8.19
N ASN A 275 13.46 -2.56 -9.01
CA ASN A 275 14.59 -2.44 -9.89
C ASN A 275 15.67 -1.56 -9.23
N GLU A 276 16.70 -2.16 -8.67
CA GLU A 276 17.79 -1.42 -8.01
C GLU A 276 18.52 -0.45 -8.94
N THR A 277 18.46 -0.65 -10.27
CA THR A 277 19.05 0.29 -11.23
C THR A 277 18.29 1.63 -11.29
N ASP A 278 17.02 1.66 -10.88
CA ASP A 278 16.19 2.88 -10.82
C ASP A 278 16.43 3.69 -9.54
N TRP A 279 17.00 3.07 -8.50
CA TRP A 279 17.11 3.66 -7.17
C TRP A 279 17.86 4.99 -7.14
N LEU A 280 18.94 5.10 -7.90
CA LEU A 280 19.68 6.36 -7.98
C LEU A 280 18.83 7.47 -8.59
N GLN A 281 18.10 7.18 -9.68
CA GLN A 281 17.19 8.11 -10.32
C GLN A 281 16.06 8.53 -9.38
N MET A 282 15.43 7.56 -8.70
CA MET A 282 14.36 7.81 -7.73
C MET A 282 14.86 8.65 -6.54
N ALA A 283 16.02 8.32 -5.98
CA ALA A 283 16.60 9.04 -4.84
C ALA A 283 16.95 10.50 -5.18
N ASN A 284 17.55 10.73 -6.34
CA ASN A 284 17.84 12.10 -6.83
C ASN A 284 16.54 12.86 -7.09
N PHE A 285 15.55 12.23 -7.70
CA PHE A 285 14.21 12.82 -7.90
C PHE A 285 13.58 13.25 -6.57
N HIS A 286 13.59 12.39 -5.56
CA HIS A 286 13.10 12.74 -4.22
C HIS A 286 13.86 13.92 -3.62
N ALA A 287 15.20 13.87 -3.68
CA ALA A 287 16.06 14.91 -3.13
C ALA A 287 15.79 16.27 -3.79
N ASP A 288 15.80 16.32 -5.12
CA ASP A 288 15.64 17.55 -5.88
C ASP A 288 14.24 18.15 -5.74
N CYS A 289 13.20 17.29 -5.88
CA CYS A 289 11.82 17.77 -5.83
C CYS A 289 11.41 18.22 -4.43
N THR A 290 11.76 17.48 -3.39
CA THR A 290 11.43 17.89 -2.02
C THR A 290 12.20 19.13 -1.58
N LYS A 291 13.45 19.28 -2.02
CA LYS A 291 14.21 20.51 -1.77
C LYS A 291 13.59 21.73 -2.47
N LYS A 292 13.21 21.58 -3.74
CA LYS A 292 12.50 22.64 -4.49
C LYS A 292 11.15 22.97 -3.85
N PHE A 293 10.38 21.98 -3.40
CA PHE A 293 9.13 22.22 -2.68
C PHE A 293 9.35 23.00 -1.40
N TYR A 294 10.39 22.63 -0.63
CA TYR A 294 10.75 23.38 0.56
C TYR A 294 11.04 24.83 0.25
N ASP A 295 11.94 25.09 -0.70
CA ASP A 295 12.40 26.45 -1.01
C ASP A 295 11.29 27.34 -1.61
N VAL A 296 10.40 26.76 -2.41
CA VAL A 296 9.37 27.52 -3.15
C VAL A 296 8.07 27.64 -2.36
N ILE A 297 7.60 26.55 -1.72
CA ILE A 297 6.25 26.47 -1.13
C ILE A 297 6.22 26.96 0.33
N VAL A 298 7.29 26.72 1.13
CA VAL A 298 7.34 27.18 2.52
C VAL A 298 7.04 28.67 2.68
N PRO A 299 7.59 29.59 1.85
CA PRO A 299 7.31 31.03 1.97
C PRO A 299 5.83 31.38 1.81
N TYR A 300 5.06 30.65 1.00
CA TYR A 300 3.61 30.88 0.84
C TYR A 300 2.84 30.41 2.08
N ILE A 301 3.21 29.25 2.62
CA ILE A 301 2.53 28.67 3.80
C ILE A 301 2.88 29.45 5.08
N ALA A 302 4.13 29.88 5.23
CA ALA A 302 4.55 30.63 6.40
C ALA A 302 3.87 32.01 6.54
N LYS A 303 3.39 32.59 5.44
CA LYS A 303 2.62 33.85 5.45
C LYS A 303 1.16 33.67 5.87
N GLN A 304 0.67 32.47 5.98
CA GLN A 304 -0.74 32.14 6.30
C GLN A 304 -0.93 31.80 7.80
N ASN A 305 0.15 31.73 8.56
CA ASN A 305 0.16 31.56 10.02
C ASN A 305 0.55 32.87 10.71
#